data_1a6c1f497c1b266fc22808bccfdba88d
#
_entry.id   1a6c1f497c1b266fc22808bccfdba88d
#
_cell.length_a   1.000
_cell.length_b   1.000
_cell.length_c   1.000
_cell.angle_alpha   90.00
_cell.angle_beta   90.00
_cell.angle_gamma   90.00
#
_symmetry.space_group_name_H-M   'P 1'
#
loop_
_entity.id
_entity.type
_entity.pdbx_description
1 polymer ?
#
loop_
_entity_poly.entity_id
_entity_poly.type
_entity_poly.pdbx_seq_one_letter_code
_entity_poly.pdbx_strand_id
1 'polypeptide(L)'
;MSPKTWLPDWSHYPEQLTPLSATVWFEAIGHGINESMRTLRGPFGGFEARTDAGWAYEGELEPGWDPEEGALRRAALDLPHAWEAEIRPRAHAITAELHALRPERADSTDVGSLFDRMWSLVLEQWVLHFLAVIPAQASIEMVFDAFPNAVDATDPLAPYRMLDGPNETMEADAALRNLAHRARELDVADIVAEYPVEVVIDRLRELGSGREWLGELDGYLRRFGGRARLHELSLPREVERPQMTFESLRLFLESGDRSGPTPNHHDGVPDGSDALADVLPAARFGYALKENHVYHIDYPGLLATREVLLGFGRRLLAEGLLASLDDVWMLRRTELRDVLVDGETQDLQRLIQERRDELAEGLVRGPKPYLGTPPEERGREALLEKFYGRGGGGSRPGFLQGEGASPGSGEGVARIVAGPDDFRRVRAGDVLVALTTTPAWTPLFSSLAALVTETGGVLSHAAIVAREYRLPAVVGASGATRLIPDGARLLVDGAAGTVTVLTALGSGDPDGH
;
A
#
# COMPACT_ATOMS: atom_id res chain seq x y z
N MET A 1 -0.34 -20.83 -19.36
CA MET A 1 -0.88 -22.00 -18.60
C MET A 1 -1.23 -21.50 -17.22
N SER A 2 -2.31 -21.99 -16.60
CA SER A 2 -2.63 -21.62 -15.20
C SER A 2 -1.51 -22.03 -14.25
N PRO A 3 -1.24 -21.24 -13.20
CA PRO A 3 -0.27 -21.59 -12.18
C PRO A 3 -0.58 -22.93 -11.54
N LYS A 4 0.45 -23.63 -11.08
CA LYS A 4 0.27 -24.86 -10.28
C LYS A 4 0.31 -24.60 -8.78
N THR A 5 0.92 -23.46 -8.40
CA THR A 5 1.12 -23.01 -7.02
C THR A 5 0.67 -21.57 -6.91
N TRP A 6 -0.11 -21.27 -5.85
CA TRP A 6 -0.48 -19.92 -5.47
C TRP A 6 0.06 -19.65 -4.06
N LEU A 7 0.78 -18.55 -3.92
CA LEU A 7 1.35 -18.09 -2.65
C LEU A 7 0.52 -16.95 -2.07
N PRO A 8 0.42 -16.82 -0.74
CA PRO A 8 -0.29 -15.70 -0.15
C PRO A 8 0.41 -14.38 -0.44
N ASP A 9 -0.38 -13.37 -0.81
CA ASP A 9 0.10 -12.00 -0.97
C ASP A 9 -0.14 -11.19 0.30
N TRP A 10 0.82 -11.25 1.20
CA TRP A 10 0.80 -10.49 2.45
C TRP A 10 1.14 -9.01 2.29
N SER A 11 1.77 -8.64 1.16
CA SER A 11 2.22 -7.27 0.94
C SER A 11 1.06 -6.34 0.61
N HIS A 12 0.09 -6.84 -0.17
CA HIS A 12 -1.08 -6.07 -0.58
C HIS A 12 -2.34 -6.43 0.23
N TYR A 13 -2.48 -7.70 0.62
CA TYR A 13 -3.69 -8.22 1.27
C TYR A 13 -3.35 -8.96 2.57
N PRO A 14 -2.90 -8.23 3.61
CA PRO A 14 -2.56 -8.83 4.91
C PRO A 14 -3.78 -9.31 5.70
N GLU A 15 -4.99 -8.96 5.27
CA GLU A 15 -6.27 -9.36 5.85
C GLU A 15 -7.18 -9.99 4.79
N GLN A 16 -8.29 -10.59 5.22
CA GLN A 16 -9.28 -11.15 4.31
C GLN A 16 -9.94 -10.07 3.46
N LEU A 17 -10.24 -10.41 2.21
CA LEU A 17 -11.03 -9.61 1.29
C LEU A 17 -12.49 -10.08 1.29
N THR A 18 -13.40 -9.13 1.16
CA THR A 18 -14.80 -9.45 0.85
C THR A 18 -14.92 -10.02 -0.57
N PRO A 19 -15.96 -10.83 -0.86
CA PRO A 19 -16.13 -11.44 -2.18
C PRO A 19 -16.14 -10.44 -3.33
N LEU A 20 -16.79 -9.27 -3.18
CA LEU A 20 -16.81 -8.25 -4.22
C LEU A 20 -15.42 -7.63 -4.42
N SER A 21 -14.75 -7.25 -3.34
CA SER A 21 -13.39 -6.71 -3.41
C SER A 21 -12.45 -7.70 -4.06
N ALA A 22 -12.47 -8.96 -3.65
CA ALA A 22 -11.62 -10.00 -4.21
C ALA A 22 -11.84 -10.18 -5.72
N THR A 23 -13.10 -10.24 -6.19
CA THR A 23 -13.37 -10.42 -7.62
C THR A 23 -13.03 -9.17 -8.45
N VAL A 24 -13.27 -7.97 -7.92
CA VAL A 24 -12.84 -6.71 -8.59
C VAL A 24 -11.32 -6.65 -8.68
N TRP A 25 -10.62 -6.87 -7.57
CA TRP A 25 -9.17 -6.82 -7.53
C TRP A 25 -8.51 -7.84 -8.45
N PHE A 26 -8.85 -9.12 -8.30
CA PHE A 26 -8.14 -10.18 -9.00
C PHE A 26 -8.37 -10.17 -10.50
N GLU A 27 -9.60 -9.86 -10.93
CA GLU A 27 -9.88 -9.73 -12.34
C GLU A 27 -9.24 -8.46 -12.94
N ALA A 28 -9.28 -7.32 -12.22
CA ALA A 28 -8.76 -6.06 -12.73
C ALA A 28 -7.23 -5.99 -12.67
N ILE A 29 -6.61 -6.39 -11.55
CA ILE A 29 -5.14 -6.42 -11.42
C ILE A 29 -4.55 -7.46 -12.35
N GLY A 30 -5.12 -8.69 -12.38
CA GLY A 30 -4.67 -9.74 -13.28
C GLY A 30 -4.74 -9.30 -14.75
N HIS A 31 -5.86 -8.67 -15.17
CA HIS A 31 -5.97 -8.09 -16.51
C HIS A 31 -4.93 -6.99 -16.74
N GLY A 32 -4.78 -6.07 -15.78
CA GLY A 32 -3.88 -4.93 -15.89
C GLY A 32 -2.43 -5.34 -16.09
N ILE A 33 -1.91 -6.22 -15.23
CA ILE A 33 -0.52 -6.67 -15.32
C ILE A 33 -0.27 -7.52 -16.57
N ASN A 34 -1.19 -8.43 -16.89
CA ASN A 34 -1.06 -9.32 -18.06
C ASN A 34 -1.05 -8.50 -19.37
N GLU A 35 -1.96 -7.53 -19.50
CA GLU A 35 -2.06 -6.67 -20.69
C GLU A 35 -0.87 -5.69 -20.78
N SER A 36 -0.42 -5.14 -19.67
CA SER A 36 0.74 -4.25 -19.64
C SER A 36 2.03 -5.01 -19.98
N MET A 37 2.25 -6.19 -19.42
CA MET A 37 3.41 -7.03 -19.74
C MET A 37 3.41 -7.47 -21.20
N ARG A 38 2.22 -7.79 -21.75
CA ARG A 38 2.07 -8.11 -23.17
C ARG A 38 2.42 -6.91 -24.06
N THR A 39 1.93 -5.72 -23.69
CA THR A 39 2.20 -4.46 -24.40
C THR A 39 3.69 -4.11 -24.36
N LEU A 40 4.31 -4.27 -23.20
CA LEU A 40 5.73 -4.01 -22.97
C LEU A 40 6.65 -5.13 -23.46
N ARG A 41 6.09 -6.26 -23.98
CA ARG A 41 6.86 -7.44 -24.41
C ARG A 41 7.81 -7.94 -23.32
N GLY A 42 7.37 -7.83 -22.05
CA GLY A 42 8.16 -8.21 -20.89
C GLY A 42 8.36 -9.72 -20.75
N PRO A 43 9.30 -10.18 -19.92
CA PRO A 43 9.65 -11.60 -19.75
C PRO A 43 8.68 -12.38 -18.86
N PHE A 44 7.69 -11.71 -18.27
CA PHE A 44 6.79 -12.25 -17.26
C PHE A 44 5.34 -12.17 -17.76
N GLY A 45 4.55 -13.24 -17.55
CA GLY A 45 3.18 -13.34 -18.07
C GLY A 45 2.11 -12.65 -17.20
N GLY A 46 2.47 -12.18 -16.01
CA GLY A 46 1.55 -11.61 -15.05
C GLY A 46 1.13 -12.60 -13.96
N PHE A 47 -0.01 -12.34 -13.33
CA PHE A 47 -0.54 -13.15 -12.23
C PHE A 47 -1.95 -13.66 -12.50
N GLU A 48 -2.25 -14.82 -11.92
CA GLU A 48 -3.61 -15.28 -11.65
C GLU A 48 -3.80 -15.26 -10.13
N ALA A 49 -4.88 -14.63 -9.64
CA ALA A 49 -5.14 -14.57 -8.21
C ALA A 49 -6.40 -15.36 -7.83
N ARG A 50 -6.43 -15.87 -6.60
CA ARG A 50 -7.53 -16.66 -6.02
C ARG A 50 -7.75 -16.32 -4.56
N THR A 51 -8.94 -16.65 -4.03
CA THR A 51 -9.21 -16.63 -2.59
C THR A 51 -9.43 -18.03 -2.04
N ASP A 52 -9.06 -18.18 -0.75
CA ASP A 52 -9.54 -19.25 0.12
C ASP A 52 -10.12 -18.61 1.38
N ALA A 53 -11.44 -18.60 1.49
CA ALA A 53 -12.17 -17.92 2.58
C ALA A 53 -11.71 -16.47 2.80
N GLY A 54 -11.62 -15.68 1.73
CA GLY A 54 -11.20 -14.28 1.75
C GLY A 54 -9.68 -14.03 1.76
N TRP A 55 -8.85 -15.01 2.09
CA TRP A 55 -7.39 -14.87 2.01
C TRP A 55 -6.92 -14.88 0.57
N ALA A 56 -6.08 -13.93 0.19
CA ALA A 56 -5.59 -13.71 -1.16
C ALA A 56 -4.34 -14.55 -1.48
N TYR A 57 -4.30 -15.14 -2.67
CA TYR A 57 -3.19 -15.94 -3.19
C TYR A 57 -2.94 -15.59 -4.64
N GLU A 58 -1.68 -15.46 -5.01
CA GLU A 58 -1.23 -15.17 -6.37
C GLU A 58 -0.35 -16.29 -6.92
N GLY A 59 -0.53 -16.60 -8.19
CA GLY A 59 0.28 -17.55 -8.94
C GLY A 59 0.80 -16.92 -10.22
N GLU A 60 2.10 -17.09 -10.49
CA GLU A 60 2.78 -16.52 -11.65
C GLU A 60 2.36 -17.22 -12.94
N LEU A 61 2.24 -16.43 -14.01
CA LEU A 61 1.92 -16.89 -15.36
C LEU A 61 3.16 -16.81 -16.27
N GLU A 62 3.37 -17.83 -17.06
CA GLU A 62 4.33 -17.77 -18.15
C GLU A 62 3.83 -16.82 -19.24
N PRO A 63 4.71 -16.04 -19.92
CA PRO A 63 4.31 -15.15 -20.99
C PRO A 63 3.70 -15.93 -22.16
N GLY A 64 2.55 -15.45 -22.65
CA GLY A 64 1.89 -15.97 -23.85
C GLY A 64 2.42 -15.36 -25.16
N TRP A 65 3.59 -14.72 -25.13
CA TRP A 65 4.27 -14.03 -26.22
C TRP A 65 5.78 -14.25 -26.12
N ASP A 66 6.51 -13.92 -27.17
CA ASP A 66 7.98 -13.92 -27.13
C ASP A 66 8.44 -12.59 -26.49
N PRO A 67 9.16 -12.64 -25.35
CA PRO A 67 9.75 -11.45 -24.75
C PRO A 67 10.72 -10.74 -25.71
N GLU A 68 10.76 -9.41 -25.67
CA GLU A 68 11.64 -8.61 -26.51
C GLU A 68 12.77 -8.01 -25.68
N GLU A 69 14.02 -8.36 -26.00
CA GLU A 69 15.18 -7.81 -25.31
C GLU A 69 15.22 -6.28 -25.42
N GLY A 70 15.43 -5.61 -24.31
CA GLY A 70 15.51 -4.14 -24.22
C GLY A 70 14.17 -3.41 -24.32
N ALA A 71 13.02 -4.08 -24.48
CA ALA A 71 11.72 -3.40 -24.54
C ALA A 71 11.40 -2.67 -23.24
N LEU A 72 11.58 -3.30 -22.08
CA LEU A 72 11.41 -2.68 -20.77
C LEU A 72 12.37 -1.50 -20.56
N ARG A 73 13.61 -1.61 -21.05
CA ARG A 73 14.59 -0.50 -20.99
C ARG A 73 14.11 0.72 -21.79
N ARG A 74 13.58 0.51 -23.00
CA ARG A 74 13.03 1.61 -23.82
C ARG A 74 11.84 2.26 -23.11
N ALA A 75 10.91 1.46 -22.60
CA ALA A 75 9.77 1.95 -21.85
C ALA A 75 10.18 2.71 -20.59
N ALA A 76 11.22 2.25 -19.88
CA ALA A 76 11.76 2.91 -18.71
C ALA A 76 12.35 4.29 -19.01
N LEU A 77 13.07 4.42 -20.14
CA LEU A 77 13.64 5.70 -20.56
C LEU A 77 12.58 6.68 -21.07
N ASP A 78 11.49 6.19 -21.69
CA ASP A 78 10.37 7.02 -22.17
C ASP A 78 9.33 7.33 -21.08
N LEU A 79 9.41 6.67 -19.92
CA LEU A 79 8.43 6.77 -18.85
C LEU A 79 8.06 8.21 -18.43
N PRO A 80 9.02 9.16 -18.26
CA PRO A 80 8.65 10.54 -17.91
C PRO A 80 7.73 11.18 -18.94
N HIS A 81 7.98 10.93 -20.25
CA HIS A 81 7.12 11.43 -21.33
C HIS A 81 5.76 10.74 -21.34
N ALA A 82 5.72 9.41 -21.33
CA ALA A 82 4.48 8.63 -21.32
C ALA A 82 3.59 8.98 -20.12
N TRP A 83 4.18 9.20 -18.95
CA TRP A 83 3.45 9.61 -17.76
C TRP A 83 2.74 10.95 -17.94
N GLU A 84 3.44 11.97 -18.39
CA GLU A 84 2.89 13.32 -18.50
C GLU A 84 1.91 13.45 -19.69
N ALA A 85 2.20 12.80 -20.82
CA ALA A 85 1.43 12.96 -22.05
C ALA A 85 0.21 12.04 -22.12
N GLU A 86 0.28 10.85 -21.52
CA GLU A 86 -0.72 9.80 -21.76
C GLU A 86 -1.29 9.22 -20.46
N ILE A 87 -0.43 8.67 -19.56
CA ILE A 87 -0.88 7.84 -18.44
C ILE A 87 -1.64 8.68 -17.42
N ARG A 88 -1.03 9.72 -16.87
CA ARG A 88 -1.66 10.58 -15.84
C ARG A 88 -2.93 11.28 -16.33
N PRO A 89 -2.96 11.93 -17.51
CA PRO A 89 -4.18 12.56 -18.00
C PRO A 89 -5.33 11.56 -18.20
N ARG A 90 -5.02 10.35 -18.70
CA ARG A 90 -6.04 9.33 -18.90
C ARG A 90 -6.56 8.75 -17.58
N ALA A 91 -5.69 8.54 -16.59
CA ALA A 91 -6.10 8.10 -15.25
C ALA A 91 -7.05 9.12 -14.58
N HIS A 92 -6.74 10.41 -14.69
CA HIS A 92 -7.63 11.46 -14.19
C HIS A 92 -8.97 11.49 -14.93
N ALA A 93 -8.98 11.28 -16.26
CA ALA A 93 -10.20 11.19 -17.04
C ALA A 93 -11.06 9.98 -16.62
N ILE A 94 -10.45 8.80 -16.41
CA ILE A 94 -11.15 7.61 -15.90
C ILE A 94 -11.79 7.90 -14.54
N THR A 95 -11.06 8.49 -13.61
CA THR A 95 -11.59 8.86 -12.30
C THR A 95 -12.80 9.80 -12.42
N ALA A 96 -12.71 10.81 -13.28
CA ALA A 96 -13.82 11.74 -13.52
C ALA A 96 -15.04 11.04 -14.16
N GLU A 97 -14.81 10.13 -15.11
CA GLU A 97 -15.87 9.33 -15.71
C GLU A 97 -16.56 8.42 -14.67
N LEU A 98 -15.78 7.74 -13.81
CA LEU A 98 -16.33 6.92 -12.72
C LEU A 98 -17.17 7.77 -11.77
N HIS A 99 -16.67 8.92 -11.30
CA HIS A 99 -17.45 9.83 -10.46
C HIS A 99 -18.72 10.39 -11.13
N ALA A 100 -18.81 10.38 -12.46
CA ALA A 100 -20.00 10.81 -13.17
C ALA A 100 -21.11 9.73 -13.23
N LEU A 101 -20.77 8.47 -12.97
CA LEU A 101 -21.75 7.38 -12.96
C LEU A 101 -22.69 7.53 -11.74
N ARG A 102 -23.99 7.29 -11.95
CA ARG A 102 -25.04 7.41 -10.93
C ARG A 102 -25.96 6.20 -10.95
N PRO A 103 -25.51 5.02 -10.47
CA PRO A 103 -26.30 3.79 -10.54
C PRO A 103 -27.66 3.89 -9.84
N GLU A 104 -27.74 4.64 -8.75
CA GLU A 104 -28.96 4.87 -7.97
C GLU A 104 -30.03 5.70 -8.72
N ARG A 105 -29.65 6.38 -9.82
CA ARG A 105 -30.53 7.21 -10.64
C ARG A 105 -30.81 6.62 -12.03
N ALA A 106 -30.15 5.53 -12.37
CA ALA A 106 -30.29 4.90 -13.68
C ALA A 106 -31.65 4.20 -13.82
N ASP A 107 -32.21 4.23 -15.01
CA ASP A 107 -33.35 3.39 -15.34
C ASP A 107 -32.94 1.91 -15.35
N SER A 108 -33.89 1.02 -15.12
CA SER A 108 -33.62 -0.43 -15.05
C SER A 108 -33.05 -0.99 -16.37
N THR A 109 -33.33 -0.35 -17.50
CA THR A 109 -32.77 -0.72 -18.80
C THR A 109 -31.32 -0.29 -19.00
N ASP A 110 -30.83 0.68 -18.23
CA ASP A 110 -29.52 1.30 -18.42
C ASP A 110 -28.50 0.84 -17.38
N VAL A 111 -28.96 0.23 -16.29
CA VAL A 111 -28.10 -0.15 -15.17
C VAL A 111 -27.00 -1.14 -15.56
N GLY A 112 -27.33 -2.10 -16.45
CA GLY A 112 -26.35 -3.05 -17.00
C GLY A 112 -25.26 -2.36 -17.80
N SER A 113 -25.62 -1.41 -18.65
CA SER A 113 -24.67 -0.62 -19.44
C SER A 113 -23.76 0.23 -18.55
N LEU A 114 -24.30 0.79 -17.46
CA LEU A 114 -23.49 1.52 -16.47
C LEU A 114 -22.50 0.60 -15.74
N PHE A 115 -22.93 -0.60 -15.38
CA PHE A 115 -22.06 -1.60 -14.77
C PHE A 115 -20.92 -1.99 -15.71
N ASP A 116 -21.24 -2.31 -16.98
CA ASP A 116 -20.25 -2.68 -17.98
C ASP A 116 -19.27 -1.51 -18.27
N ARG A 117 -19.79 -0.26 -18.28
CA ARG A 117 -18.93 0.94 -18.40
C ARG A 117 -18.00 1.11 -17.21
N MET A 118 -18.52 1.04 -15.99
CA MET A 118 -17.68 1.06 -14.76
C MET A 118 -16.59 0.00 -14.87
N TRP A 119 -16.95 -1.23 -15.22
CA TRP A 119 -16.00 -2.32 -15.30
C TRP A 119 -14.90 -2.09 -16.34
N SER A 120 -15.26 -1.60 -17.51
CA SER A 120 -14.29 -1.23 -18.55
C SER A 120 -13.30 -0.16 -18.07
N LEU A 121 -13.76 0.85 -17.35
CA LEU A 121 -12.91 1.90 -16.77
C LEU A 121 -11.97 1.36 -15.69
N VAL A 122 -12.45 0.46 -14.84
CA VAL A 122 -11.64 -0.20 -13.82
C VAL A 122 -10.52 -1.04 -14.44
N LEU A 123 -10.83 -1.82 -15.48
CA LEU A 123 -9.82 -2.60 -16.20
C LEU A 123 -8.75 -1.69 -16.84
N GLU A 124 -9.17 -0.62 -17.51
CA GLU A 124 -8.26 0.34 -18.14
C GLU A 124 -7.36 1.03 -17.11
N GLN A 125 -7.91 1.42 -15.95
CA GLN A 125 -7.15 2.02 -14.86
C GLN A 125 -5.99 1.12 -14.40
N TRP A 126 -6.23 -0.18 -14.24
CA TRP A 126 -5.19 -1.11 -13.83
C TRP A 126 -4.15 -1.39 -14.92
N VAL A 127 -4.52 -1.28 -16.20
CA VAL A 127 -3.52 -1.26 -17.29
C VAL A 127 -2.62 -0.04 -17.15
N LEU A 128 -3.16 1.15 -16.91
CA LEU A 128 -2.36 2.37 -16.72
C LEU A 128 -1.46 2.29 -15.49
N HIS A 129 -1.94 1.70 -14.37
CA HIS A 129 -1.14 1.44 -13.19
C HIS A 129 0.14 0.65 -13.54
N PHE A 130 0.00 -0.48 -14.22
CA PHE A 130 1.14 -1.32 -14.54
C PHE A 130 2.01 -0.77 -15.67
N LEU A 131 1.45 0.00 -16.62
CA LEU A 131 2.25 0.75 -17.59
C LEU A 131 3.10 1.86 -16.95
N ALA A 132 2.74 2.33 -15.75
CA ALA A 132 3.56 3.23 -14.95
C ALA A 132 4.58 2.47 -14.08
N VAL A 133 4.13 1.49 -13.30
CA VAL A 133 4.92 0.84 -12.24
C VAL A 133 5.99 -0.10 -12.79
N ILE A 134 5.70 -0.85 -13.88
CA ILE A 134 6.68 -1.79 -14.47
C ILE A 134 7.87 -1.05 -15.08
N PRO A 135 7.70 -0.02 -15.94
CA PRO A 135 8.84 0.75 -16.43
C PRO A 135 9.56 1.54 -15.32
N ALA A 136 8.83 2.01 -14.29
CA ALA A 136 9.45 2.65 -13.12
C ALA A 136 10.40 1.68 -12.41
N GLN A 137 9.97 0.45 -12.18
CA GLN A 137 10.80 -0.60 -11.61
C GLN A 137 12.01 -0.89 -12.50
N ALA A 138 11.81 -1.06 -13.81
CA ALA A 138 12.89 -1.31 -14.76
C ALA A 138 13.91 -0.16 -14.80
N SER A 139 13.49 1.11 -14.67
CA SER A 139 14.40 2.27 -14.64
C SER A 139 15.34 2.24 -13.42
N ILE A 140 14.84 1.79 -12.28
CA ILE A 140 15.63 1.61 -11.06
C ILE A 140 16.66 0.50 -11.25
N GLU A 141 16.25 -0.64 -11.82
CA GLU A 141 17.17 -1.75 -12.12
C GLU A 141 18.33 -1.33 -13.01
N MET A 142 18.09 -0.47 -13.99
CA MET A 142 19.16 0.05 -14.86
C MET A 142 20.27 0.77 -14.09
N VAL A 143 19.94 1.44 -12.97
CA VAL A 143 20.96 2.04 -12.10
C VAL A 143 21.78 0.96 -11.40
N PHE A 144 21.14 -0.10 -10.90
CA PHE A 144 21.87 -1.21 -10.26
C PHE A 144 22.77 -1.94 -11.24
N ASP A 145 22.36 -2.11 -12.49
CA ASP A 145 23.17 -2.73 -13.54
C ASP A 145 24.40 -1.86 -13.93
N ALA A 146 24.23 -0.53 -13.92
CA ALA A 146 25.30 0.40 -14.26
C ALA A 146 26.26 0.66 -13.07
N PHE A 147 25.79 0.50 -11.82
CA PHE A 147 26.50 0.90 -10.61
C PHE A 147 27.81 0.12 -10.35
N PRO A 148 27.93 -1.21 -10.53
CA PRO A 148 29.15 -1.97 -10.24
C PRO A 148 30.39 -1.48 -11.00
N ASN A 149 30.17 -0.81 -12.14
CA ASN A 149 31.23 -0.28 -12.98
C ASN A 149 31.64 1.15 -12.61
N ALA A 150 30.91 1.78 -11.68
CA ALA A 150 31.03 3.21 -11.39
C ALA A 150 31.54 3.52 -9.97
N VAL A 151 31.36 2.61 -8.99
CA VAL A 151 31.61 2.90 -7.57
C VAL A 151 32.09 1.65 -6.82
N ASP A 152 32.79 1.85 -5.68
CA ASP A 152 33.14 0.78 -4.75
C ASP A 152 31.87 0.06 -4.23
N ALA A 153 31.69 -1.18 -4.63
CA ALA A 153 30.48 -1.99 -4.43
C ALA A 153 30.30 -2.53 -2.99
N THR A 154 30.96 -1.92 -1.99
CA THR A 154 30.90 -2.40 -0.60
C THR A 154 29.61 -2.03 0.12
N ASP A 155 28.89 -1.00 -0.36
CA ASP A 155 27.61 -0.56 0.20
C ASP A 155 26.42 -0.89 -0.74
N PRO A 156 25.63 -1.92 -0.43
CA PRO A 156 24.50 -2.34 -1.27
C PRO A 156 23.37 -1.31 -1.33
N LEU A 157 23.34 -0.32 -0.44
CA LEU A 157 22.32 0.72 -0.41
C LEU A 157 22.77 2.03 -1.12
N ALA A 158 24.03 2.11 -1.57
CA ALA A 158 24.54 3.29 -2.24
C ALA A 158 23.73 3.68 -3.51
N PRO A 159 23.27 2.75 -4.38
CA PRO A 159 22.44 3.12 -5.52
C PRO A 159 21.17 3.87 -5.14
N TYR A 160 20.53 3.49 -4.02
CA TYR A 160 19.29 4.14 -3.59
C TYR A 160 19.49 5.60 -3.18
N ARG A 161 20.63 5.96 -2.55
CA ARG A 161 20.94 7.37 -2.22
C ARG A 161 21.06 8.28 -3.44
N MET A 162 21.28 7.70 -4.61
CA MET A 162 21.27 8.46 -5.87
C MET A 162 19.87 8.70 -6.43
N LEU A 163 18.89 7.93 -5.95
CA LEU A 163 17.50 7.93 -6.42
C LEU A 163 16.57 8.72 -5.49
N ASP A 164 16.91 8.84 -4.20
CA ASP A 164 16.09 9.51 -3.19
C ASP A 164 15.68 10.92 -3.64
N GLY A 165 14.46 11.33 -3.36
CA GLY A 165 13.95 12.63 -3.73
C GLY A 165 12.51 12.88 -3.28
N PRO A 166 12.02 14.11 -3.44
CA PRO A 166 10.67 14.45 -3.00
C PRO A 166 9.62 13.63 -3.76
N ASN A 167 8.60 13.21 -3.02
CA ASN A 167 7.46 12.46 -3.54
C ASN A 167 6.16 12.89 -2.81
N GLU A 168 5.01 12.50 -3.36
CA GLU A 168 3.72 12.92 -2.81
C GLU A 168 3.41 12.33 -1.43
N THR A 169 3.98 11.19 -1.07
CA THR A 169 3.88 10.65 0.29
C THR A 169 4.52 11.59 1.31
N MET A 170 5.69 12.17 0.96
CA MET A 170 6.37 13.17 1.79
C MET A 170 5.60 14.49 1.83
N GLU A 171 4.99 14.91 0.72
CA GLU A 171 4.12 16.10 0.69
C GLU A 171 2.88 15.92 1.56
N ALA A 172 2.25 14.74 1.54
CA ALA A 172 1.11 14.43 2.39
C ALA A 172 1.48 14.50 3.88
N ASP A 173 2.65 13.96 4.27
CA ASP A 173 3.15 14.05 5.64
C ASP A 173 3.45 15.50 6.06
N ALA A 174 4.13 16.27 5.20
CA ALA A 174 4.41 17.68 5.46
C ALA A 174 3.12 18.52 5.60
N ALA A 175 2.12 18.27 4.75
CA ALA A 175 0.82 18.93 4.85
C ALA A 175 0.09 18.58 6.15
N LEU A 176 0.19 17.32 6.62
CA LEU A 176 -0.41 16.88 7.87
C LEU A 176 0.28 17.50 9.10
N ARG A 177 1.62 17.63 9.08
CA ARG A 177 2.37 18.37 10.11
C ARG A 177 1.96 19.83 10.15
N ASN A 178 1.78 20.44 8.98
CA ASN A 178 1.30 21.81 8.90
C ASN A 178 -0.10 21.96 9.52
N LEU A 179 -1.01 21.01 9.29
CA LEU A 179 -2.33 20.97 9.93
C LEU A 179 -2.22 20.88 11.46
N ALA A 180 -1.29 20.09 12.01
CA ALA A 180 -1.03 20.02 13.45
C ALA A 180 -0.49 21.36 13.99
N HIS A 181 0.40 22.04 13.25
CA HIS A 181 0.89 23.37 13.61
C HIS A 181 -0.27 24.40 13.60
N ARG A 182 -1.08 24.40 12.54
CA ARG A 182 -2.25 25.27 12.42
C ARG A 182 -3.27 25.04 13.55
N ALA A 183 -3.43 23.79 14.02
CA ALA A 183 -4.31 23.52 15.17
C ALA A 183 -3.82 24.23 16.44
N ARG A 184 -2.50 24.35 16.66
CA ARG A 184 -1.92 25.12 17.78
C ARG A 184 -2.12 26.62 17.58
N GLU A 185 -1.84 27.16 16.38
CA GLU A 185 -2.01 28.58 16.07
C GLU A 185 -3.46 29.04 16.23
N LEU A 186 -4.42 28.20 15.88
CA LEU A 186 -5.85 28.48 15.95
C LEU A 186 -6.47 28.11 17.31
N ASP A 187 -5.67 27.67 18.28
CA ASP A 187 -6.08 27.29 19.64
C ASP A 187 -7.15 26.18 19.65
N VAL A 188 -7.02 25.21 18.75
CA VAL A 188 -7.92 24.05 18.65
C VAL A 188 -7.21 22.70 18.88
N ALA A 189 -5.91 22.72 19.20
CA ALA A 189 -5.07 21.55 19.35
C ALA A 189 -5.61 20.57 20.41
N ASP A 190 -6.06 21.07 21.57
CA ASP A 190 -6.59 20.24 22.65
C ASP A 190 -7.86 19.50 22.22
N ILE A 191 -8.72 20.16 21.42
CA ILE A 191 -9.92 19.53 20.88
C ILE A 191 -9.54 18.38 19.93
N VAL A 192 -8.55 18.59 19.04
CA VAL A 192 -8.07 17.59 18.11
C VAL A 192 -7.41 16.42 18.84
N ALA A 193 -6.67 16.69 19.92
CA ALA A 193 -5.94 15.68 20.67
C ALA A 193 -6.83 14.78 21.53
N GLU A 194 -7.81 15.34 22.22
CA GLU A 194 -8.50 14.68 23.33
C GLU A 194 -9.76 13.90 22.93
N TYR A 195 -10.49 14.34 21.89
CA TYR A 195 -11.81 13.80 21.58
C TYR A 195 -11.82 12.80 20.42
N PRO A 196 -12.77 11.82 20.38
CA PRO A 196 -13.01 10.99 19.20
C PRO A 196 -13.34 11.82 17.96
N VAL A 197 -13.04 11.30 16.76
CA VAL A 197 -13.14 12.04 15.49
C VAL A 197 -14.52 12.65 15.28
N GLU A 198 -15.57 11.90 15.57
CA GLU A 198 -16.96 12.34 15.41
C GLU A 198 -17.28 13.55 16.32
N VAL A 199 -16.75 13.53 17.55
CA VAL A 199 -16.93 14.61 18.53
C VAL A 199 -16.08 15.83 18.18
N VAL A 200 -14.83 15.61 17.72
CA VAL A 200 -13.92 16.68 17.28
C VAL A 200 -14.57 17.55 16.23
N ILE A 201 -15.08 16.94 15.16
CA ILE A 201 -15.65 17.63 14.01
C ILE A 201 -16.83 18.52 14.46
N ASP A 202 -17.72 18.00 15.28
CA ASP A 202 -18.88 18.77 15.76
C ASP A 202 -18.47 19.93 16.65
N ARG A 203 -17.53 19.72 17.60
CA ARG A 203 -17.02 20.79 18.46
C ARG A 203 -16.30 21.88 17.66
N LEU A 204 -15.50 21.51 16.67
CA LEU A 204 -14.82 22.49 15.82
C LEU A 204 -15.78 23.32 14.97
N ARG A 205 -16.90 22.76 14.53
CA ARG A 205 -17.94 23.50 13.79
C ARG A 205 -18.57 24.64 14.61
N GLU A 206 -18.62 24.53 15.94
CA GLU A 206 -19.16 25.56 16.81
C GLU A 206 -18.22 26.77 16.94
N LEU A 207 -16.92 26.61 16.71
CA LEU A 207 -15.89 27.63 16.84
C LEU A 207 -15.57 28.31 15.51
N GLY A 208 -15.27 29.59 15.50
CA GLY A 208 -14.81 30.33 14.32
C GLY A 208 -13.47 29.79 13.79
N SER A 209 -12.48 29.68 14.70
CA SER A 209 -11.17 29.10 14.41
C SER A 209 -11.25 27.61 14.04
N GLY A 210 -12.19 26.88 14.64
CA GLY A 210 -12.45 25.49 14.32
C GLY A 210 -12.96 25.30 12.88
N ARG A 211 -13.86 26.16 12.40
CA ARG A 211 -14.34 26.12 11.01
C ARG A 211 -13.24 26.47 10.01
N GLU A 212 -12.34 27.40 10.34
CA GLU A 212 -11.16 27.71 9.54
C GLU A 212 -10.27 26.48 9.41
N TRP A 213 -9.92 25.84 10.52
CA TRP A 213 -9.10 24.63 10.54
C TRP A 213 -9.75 23.46 9.78
N LEU A 214 -11.08 23.26 9.95
CA LEU A 214 -11.81 22.24 9.20
C LEU A 214 -11.78 22.49 7.68
N GLY A 215 -11.73 23.74 7.23
CA GLY A 215 -11.55 24.08 5.83
C GLY A 215 -10.17 23.65 5.27
N GLU A 216 -9.11 23.80 6.09
CA GLU A 216 -7.78 23.33 5.75
C GLU A 216 -7.70 21.78 5.76
N LEU A 217 -8.32 21.13 6.74
CA LEU A 217 -8.45 19.67 6.79
C LEU A 217 -9.19 19.12 5.57
N ASP A 218 -10.30 19.75 5.17
CA ASP A 218 -11.05 19.37 3.99
C ASP A 218 -10.21 19.49 2.69
N GLY A 219 -9.37 20.54 2.60
CA GLY A 219 -8.38 20.68 1.53
C GLY A 219 -7.37 19.52 1.49
N TYR A 220 -6.87 19.13 2.66
CA TYR A 220 -5.97 17.99 2.81
C TYR A 220 -6.66 16.67 2.40
N LEU A 221 -7.86 16.41 2.89
CA LEU A 221 -8.62 15.19 2.63
C LEU A 221 -9.02 15.08 1.15
N ARG A 222 -9.37 16.19 0.48
CA ARG A 222 -9.62 16.16 -0.98
C ARG A 222 -8.40 15.74 -1.78
N ARG A 223 -7.18 16.13 -1.37
CA ARG A 223 -5.96 15.77 -2.09
C ARG A 223 -5.43 14.40 -1.72
N PHE A 224 -5.43 14.04 -0.45
CA PHE A 224 -4.75 12.87 0.09
C PHE A 224 -5.67 11.83 0.74
N GLY A 225 -6.97 12.13 0.87
CA GLY A 225 -7.92 11.32 1.61
C GLY A 225 -8.51 10.13 0.83
N GLY A 226 -8.08 9.88 -0.40
CA GLY A 226 -8.47 8.68 -1.17
C GLY A 226 -7.87 7.38 -0.62
N ARG A 227 -6.89 7.47 0.25
CA ARG A 227 -6.24 6.32 0.91
C ARG A 227 -7.16 5.64 1.92
N ALA A 228 -6.94 4.35 2.15
CA ALA A 228 -7.57 3.58 3.21
C ALA A 228 -6.51 2.83 4.02
N ARG A 229 -6.92 2.24 5.13
CA ARG A 229 -6.07 1.38 5.96
C ARG A 229 -5.46 0.22 5.16
N LEU A 230 -6.28 -0.39 4.29
CA LEU A 230 -5.96 -1.54 3.45
C LEU A 230 -6.53 -1.35 2.05
N HIS A 231 -6.16 -2.24 1.14
CA HIS A 231 -6.71 -2.27 -0.22
C HIS A 231 -8.16 -2.78 -0.32
N GLU A 232 -8.78 -3.18 0.79
CA GLU A 232 -10.17 -3.64 0.85
C GLU A 232 -11.16 -2.53 0.46
N LEU A 233 -12.00 -2.79 -0.56
CA LEU A 233 -12.96 -1.80 -1.07
C LEU A 233 -14.13 -1.54 -0.12
N SER A 234 -14.48 -2.48 0.75
CA SER A 234 -15.54 -2.29 1.75
C SER A 234 -15.16 -1.29 2.84
N LEU A 235 -13.86 -1.05 3.06
CA LEU A 235 -13.39 -0.11 4.07
C LEU A 235 -13.54 1.34 3.61
N PRO A 236 -13.99 2.24 4.49
CA PRO A 236 -14.09 3.67 4.17
C PRO A 236 -12.70 4.26 3.89
N ARG A 237 -12.66 5.23 2.98
CA ARG A 237 -11.47 6.05 2.70
C ARG A 237 -11.36 7.18 3.71
N GLU A 238 -10.16 7.76 3.85
CA GLU A 238 -9.95 8.86 4.79
C GLU A 238 -10.83 10.09 4.51
N VAL A 239 -11.18 10.36 3.26
CA VAL A 239 -12.13 11.42 2.91
C VAL A 239 -13.55 11.13 3.41
N GLU A 240 -13.94 9.86 3.56
CA GLU A 240 -15.23 9.43 4.11
C GLU A 240 -15.19 9.37 5.65
N ARG A 241 -14.07 8.89 6.21
CA ARG A 241 -13.85 8.72 7.65
C ARG A 241 -12.37 8.94 8.00
N PRO A 242 -11.97 10.16 8.43
CA PRO A 242 -10.57 10.57 8.58
C PRO A 242 -9.91 10.04 9.87
N GLN A 243 -10.09 8.75 10.20
CA GLN A 243 -9.60 8.16 11.44
C GLN A 243 -8.07 8.18 11.53
N MET A 244 -7.37 7.68 10.50
CA MET A 244 -5.90 7.65 10.48
C MET A 244 -5.30 9.06 10.43
N THR A 245 -5.97 9.99 9.74
CA THR A 245 -5.57 11.40 9.69
C THR A 245 -5.57 12.01 11.10
N PHE A 246 -6.61 11.78 11.89
CA PHE A 246 -6.67 12.28 13.27
C PHE A 246 -5.68 11.58 14.21
N GLU A 247 -5.47 10.26 14.07
CA GLU A 247 -4.45 9.57 14.87
C GLU A 247 -3.04 10.12 14.59
N SER A 248 -2.74 10.41 13.33
CA SER A 248 -1.47 11.02 12.94
C SER A 248 -1.32 12.47 13.45
N LEU A 249 -2.40 13.27 13.38
CA LEU A 249 -2.41 14.62 13.94
C LEU A 249 -2.13 14.61 15.45
N ARG A 250 -2.75 13.69 16.20
CA ARG A 250 -2.51 13.52 17.64
C ARG A 250 -1.05 13.22 17.93
N LEU A 251 -0.46 12.29 17.16
CA LEU A 251 0.96 11.95 17.29
C LEU A 251 1.84 13.20 17.11
N PHE A 252 1.57 14.04 16.11
CA PHE A 252 2.31 15.28 15.89
C PHE A 252 2.06 16.35 16.96
N LEU A 253 0.87 16.38 17.53
CA LEU A 253 0.55 17.26 18.64
C LEU A 253 1.23 16.82 19.94
N GLU A 254 1.38 15.51 20.20
CA GLU A 254 2.05 14.96 21.37
C GLU A 254 3.58 15.06 21.29
N SER A 255 4.15 14.76 20.11
CA SER A 255 5.62 14.65 19.94
C SER A 255 6.36 15.98 19.82
N GLY A 256 5.64 17.10 19.71
CA GLY A 256 6.23 18.41 19.45
C GLY A 256 6.74 18.55 18.01
N ASP A 257 7.36 19.71 17.73
CA ASP A 257 7.87 20.04 16.41
C ASP A 257 9.15 19.24 16.11
N ARG A 258 9.00 17.99 15.70
CA ARG A 258 10.11 17.21 15.14
C ARG A 258 10.16 17.50 13.66
N SER A 259 11.30 18.00 13.20
CA SER A 259 11.59 18.26 11.80
C SER A 259 11.20 17.05 10.96
N GLY A 260 10.44 17.31 9.90
CA GLY A 260 10.15 16.32 8.86
C GLY A 260 11.44 15.80 8.22
N PRO A 261 11.32 14.89 7.26
CA PRO A 261 12.49 14.37 6.57
C PRO A 261 13.31 15.52 6.00
N THR A 262 14.62 15.48 6.22
CA THR A 262 15.54 16.41 5.57
C THR A 262 15.68 15.94 4.14
N PRO A 263 15.44 16.80 3.12
CA PRO A 263 15.67 16.42 1.74
C PRO A 263 17.08 15.83 1.61
N ASN A 264 17.19 14.63 1.09
CA ASN A 264 18.48 14.05 0.79
C ASN A 264 19.12 14.87 -0.31
N HIS A 265 20.38 15.28 -0.11
CA HIS A 265 21.19 15.69 -1.23
C HIS A 265 21.58 14.41 -1.97
N HIS A 266 21.17 14.31 -3.24
CA HIS A 266 21.60 13.21 -4.10
C HIS A 266 23.13 13.13 -4.10
N ASP A 267 23.68 11.96 -3.87
CA ASP A 267 25.07 11.72 -4.21
C ASP A 267 25.25 12.01 -5.71
N GLY A 268 26.27 12.81 -6.06
CA GLY A 268 26.56 13.15 -7.46
C GLY A 268 26.88 11.90 -8.27
N VAL A 269 26.75 11.98 -9.58
CA VAL A 269 27.25 10.92 -10.48
C VAL A 269 28.78 10.85 -10.31
N PRO A 270 29.35 9.66 -10.00
CA PRO A 270 30.80 9.52 -9.94
C PRO A 270 31.46 9.87 -11.27
N ASP A 271 32.60 10.54 -11.23
CA ASP A 271 33.34 10.91 -12.42
C ASP A 271 33.65 9.70 -13.30
N GLY A 272 33.40 9.81 -14.62
CA GLY A 272 33.65 8.74 -15.59
C GLY A 272 32.54 7.66 -15.71
N SER A 273 31.34 7.93 -15.19
CA SER A 273 30.20 7.02 -15.21
C SER A 273 29.13 7.43 -16.24
N ASP A 274 29.49 7.55 -17.51
CA ASP A 274 28.57 7.97 -18.58
C ASP A 274 27.29 7.11 -18.63
N ALA A 275 27.43 5.77 -18.48
CA ALA A 275 26.30 4.84 -18.50
C ALA A 275 25.31 5.08 -17.34
N LEU A 276 25.79 5.51 -16.17
CA LEU A 276 24.95 5.87 -15.03
C LEU A 276 24.28 7.22 -15.25
N ALA A 277 25.01 8.20 -15.81
CA ALA A 277 24.48 9.51 -16.13
C ALA A 277 23.29 9.44 -17.11
N ASP A 278 23.34 8.53 -18.08
CA ASP A 278 22.30 8.33 -19.09
C ASP A 278 21.00 7.78 -18.52
N VAL A 279 21.05 6.93 -17.47
CA VAL A 279 19.87 6.28 -16.92
C VAL A 279 19.29 6.95 -15.68
N LEU A 280 20.12 7.71 -14.96
CA LEU A 280 19.76 8.28 -13.65
C LEU A 280 18.54 9.22 -13.68
N PRO A 281 18.31 10.08 -14.69
CA PRO A 281 17.11 10.92 -14.73
C PRO A 281 15.81 10.11 -14.79
N ALA A 282 15.77 9.08 -15.63
CA ALA A 282 14.61 8.19 -15.74
C ALA A 282 14.41 7.37 -14.45
N ALA A 283 15.50 6.92 -13.84
CA ALA A 283 15.45 6.15 -12.61
C ALA A 283 14.99 6.97 -11.40
N ARG A 284 15.43 8.22 -11.27
CA ARG A 284 14.92 9.16 -10.24
C ARG A 284 13.44 9.43 -10.41
N PHE A 285 13.02 9.65 -11.66
CA PHE A 285 11.60 9.80 -11.97
C PHE A 285 10.82 8.54 -11.59
N GLY A 286 11.28 7.37 -12.01
CA GLY A 286 10.65 6.07 -11.70
C GLY A 286 10.60 5.79 -10.19
N TYR A 287 11.66 6.13 -9.46
CA TYR A 287 11.71 5.97 -8.01
C TYR A 287 10.68 6.84 -7.29
N ALA A 288 10.58 8.11 -7.64
CA ALA A 288 9.52 8.98 -7.12
C ALA A 288 8.12 8.50 -7.56
N LEU A 289 7.98 8.00 -8.79
CA LEU A 289 6.71 7.51 -9.32
C LEU A 289 6.20 6.26 -8.58
N LYS A 290 7.07 5.45 -7.98
CA LYS A 290 6.67 4.32 -7.12
C LYS A 290 5.77 4.76 -5.96
N GLU A 291 5.97 5.99 -5.46
CA GLU A 291 5.10 6.57 -4.42
C GLU A 291 3.99 7.45 -5.03
N ASN A 292 4.29 8.20 -6.11
CA ASN A 292 3.37 9.19 -6.66
C ASN A 292 2.18 8.58 -7.41
N HIS A 293 2.38 7.44 -8.10
CA HIS A 293 1.31 6.84 -8.91
C HIS A 293 0.05 6.54 -8.11
N VAL A 294 0.16 6.17 -6.83
CA VAL A 294 -1.00 5.86 -5.98
C VAL A 294 -1.92 7.07 -5.79
N TYR A 295 -1.38 8.29 -5.77
CA TYR A 295 -2.17 9.52 -5.62
C TYR A 295 -2.86 9.95 -6.91
N HIS A 296 -2.37 9.51 -8.06
CA HIS A 296 -2.93 9.86 -9.36
C HIS A 296 -3.79 8.77 -10.00
N ILE A 297 -3.51 7.51 -9.70
CA ILE A 297 -4.21 6.36 -10.29
C ILE A 297 -5.02 5.63 -9.21
N ASP A 298 -4.33 5.09 -8.18
CA ASP A 298 -4.93 4.10 -7.29
C ASP A 298 -5.98 4.72 -6.37
N TYR A 299 -5.58 5.68 -5.53
CA TYR A 299 -6.49 6.24 -4.54
C TYR A 299 -7.72 6.92 -5.13
N PRO A 300 -7.59 7.79 -6.16
CA PRO A 300 -8.76 8.42 -6.77
C PRO A 300 -9.66 7.40 -7.47
N GLY A 301 -9.08 6.46 -8.21
CA GLY A 301 -9.83 5.46 -8.93
C GLY A 301 -10.52 4.45 -8.02
N LEU A 302 -9.85 4.03 -6.93
CA LEU A 302 -10.45 3.15 -5.93
C LEU A 302 -11.59 3.82 -5.17
N LEU A 303 -11.44 5.09 -4.80
CA LEU A 303 -12.52 5.86 -4.20
C LEU A 303 -13.72 5.93 -5.15
N ALA A 304 -13.49 6.31 -6.42
CA ALA A 304 -14.54 6.42 -7.42
C ALA A 304 -15.22 5.06 -7.69
N THR A 305 -14.44 3.97 -7.80
CA THR A 305 -14.97 2.61 -7.97
C THR A 305 -15.83 2.20 -6.77
N ARG A 306 -15.38 2.45 -5.55
CA ARG A 306 -16.13 2.18 -4.32
C ARG A 306 -17.46 2.95 -4.32
N GLU A 307 -17.46 4.23 -4.65
CA GLU A 307 -18.68 5.06 -4.70
C GLU A 307 -19.71 4.51 -5.70
N VAL A 308 -19.26 4.06 -6.87
CA VAL A 308 -20.13 3.45 -7.89
C VAL A 308 -20.69 2.11 -7.40
N LEU A 309 -19.86 1.24 -6.81
CA LEU A 309 -20.31 -0.03 -6.25
C LEU A 309 -21.33 0.17 -5.12
N LEU A 310 -21.10 1.13 -4.23
CA LEU A 310 -22.08 1.53 -3.21
C LEU A 310 -23.36 2.12 -3.84
N GLY A 311 -23.26 2.80 -4.97
CA GLY A 311 -24.41 3.28 -5.75
C GLY A 311 -25.29 2.11 -6.23
N PHE A 312 -24.71 1.05 -6.76
CA PHE A 312 -25.43 -0.19 -7.07
C PHE A 312 -26.01 -0.84 -5.81
N GLY A 313 -25.25 -0.89 -4.70
CA GLY A 313 -25.74 -1.41 -3.41
C GLY A 313 -26.94 -0.63 -2.89
N ARG A 314 -26.91 0.72 -2.95
CA ARG A 314 -28.06 1.58 -2.56
C ARG A 314 -29.30 1.31 -3.40
N ARG A 315 -29.12 1.07 -4.71
CA ARG A 315 -30.22 0.68 -5.59
C ARG A 315 -30.85 -0.65 -5.14
N LEU A 316 -30.05 -1.69 -4.98
CA LEU A 316 -30.53 -3.01 -4.55
C LEU A 316 -31.19 -2.97 -3.16
N LEU A 317 -30.67 -2.16 -2.25
CA LEU A 317 -31.27 -1.91 -0.95
C LEU A 317 -32.65 -1.24 -1.06
N ALA A 318 -32.77 -0.24 -1.92
CA ALA A 318 -34.06 0.46 -2.19
C ALA A 318 -35.09 -0.47 -2.86
N GLU A 319 -34.66 -1.42 -3.67
CA GLU A 319 -35.48 -2.46 -4.28
C GLU A 319 -35.82 -3.62 -3.30
N GLY A 320 -35.29 -3.59 -2.07
CA GLY A 320 -35.53 -4.61 -1.03
C GLY A 320 -34.78 -5.93 -1.24
N LEU A 321 -33.78 -5.95 -2.13
CA LEU A 321 -32.98 -7.13 -2.44
C LEU A 321 -31.83 -7.36 -1.46
N LEU A 322 -31.34 -6.30 -0.83
CA LEU A 322 -30.37 -6.33 0.26
C LEU A 322 -31.02 -5.92 1.57
N ALA A 323 -30.56 -6.47 2.70
CA ALA A 323 -31.02 -6.08 4.03
C ALA A 323 -30.23 -4.90 4.59
N SER A 324 -28.96 -4.77 4.17
CA SER A 324 -28.08 -3.65 4.52
C SER A 324 -27.22 -3.27 3.31
N LEU A 325 -26.67 -2.05 3.32
CA LEU A 325 -25.76 -1.61 2.25
C LEU A 325 -24.50 -2.47 2.19
N ASP A 326 -24.02 -2.95 3.35
CA ASP A 326 -22.82 -3.77 3.45
C ASP A 326 -22.99 -5.16 2.83
N ASP A 327 -24.22 -5.60 2.58
CA ASP A 327 -24.50 -6.86 1.90
C ASP A 327 -23.94 -6.89 0.46
N VAL A 328 -23.79 -5.73 -0.19
CA VAL A 328 -23.23 -5.63 -1.54
C VAL A 328 -21.82 -6.23 -1.62
N TRP A 329 -21.03 -6.11 -0.56
CA TRP A 329 -19.66 -6.62 -0.51
C TRP A 329 -19.59 -8.15 -0.45
N MET A 330 -20.68 -8.80 -0.07
CA MET A 330 -20.78 -10.26 -0.05
C MET A 330 -21.12 -10.87 -1.41
N LEU A 331 -21.43 -10.06 -2.43
CA LEU A 331 -21.65 -10.51 -3.80
C LEU A 331 -20.31 -10.57 -4.55
N ARG A 332 -20.20 -11.48 -5.50
CA ARG A 332 -19.15 -11.41 -6.50
C ARG A 332 -19.53 -10.42 -7.59
N ARG A 333 -18.55 -9.90 -8.33
CA ARG A 333 -18.80 -8.96 -9.43
C ARG A 333 -19.84 -9.46 -10.45
N THR A 334 -19.73 -10.71 -10.87
CA THR A 334 -20.66 -11.32 -11.81
C THR A 334 -22.08 -11.42 -11.24
N GLU A 335 -22.20 -11.84 -9.98
CA GLU A 335 -23.50 -11.95 -9.30
C GLU A 335 -24.16 -10.58 -9.11
N LEU A 336 -23.38 -9.55 -8.75
CA LEU A 336 -23.90 -8.19 -8.68
C LEU A 336 -24.47 -7.76 -10.03
N ARG A 337 -23.75 -8.05 -11.14
CA ARG A 337 -24.22 -7.76 -12.49
C ARG A 337 -25.50 -8.52 -12.82
N ASP A 338 -25.55 -9.81 -12.57
CA ASP A 338 -26.69 -10.68 -12.88
C ASP A 338 -27.95 -10.24 -12.10
N VAL A 339 -27.81 -9.89 -10.82
CA VAL A 339 -28.89 -9.32 -10.02
C VAL A 339 -29.39 -8.00 -10.60
N LEU A 340 -28.47 -7.12 -11.05
CA LEU A 340 -28.83 -5.80 -11.62
C LEU A 340 -29.51 -5.89 -12.98
N VAL A 341 -29.15 -6.87 -13.82
CA VAL A 341 -29.61 -6.97 -15.22
C VAL A 341 -30.77 -7.95 -15.35
N ASP A 342 -30.63 -9.13 -14.78
CA ASP A 342 -31.55 -10.25 -14.98
C ASP A 342 -32.58 -10.39 -13.85
N GLY A 343 -32.38 -9.64 -12.75
CA GLY A 343 -33.23 -9.72 -11.55
C GLY A 343 -33.16 -11.08 -10.87
N GLU A 344 -32.09 -11.84 -11.08
CA GLU A 344 -31.88 -13.13 -10.45
C GLU A 344 -31.66 -12.97 -8.94
N THR A 345 -32.70 -13.28 -8.18
CA THR A 345 -32.74 -13.06 -6.73
C THR A 345 -32.82 -14.35 -5.90
N GLN A 346 -32.67 -15.53 -6.55
CA GLN A 346 -32.85 -16.80 -5.86
C GLN A 346 -31.89 -16.91 -4.67
N ASP A 347 -32.47 -16.85 -3.46
CA ASP A 347 -31.77 -17.07 -2.20
C ASP A 347 -30.58 -16.12 -1.89
N LEU A 348 -30.65 -14.86 -2.37
CA LEU A 348 -29.56 -13.88 -2.19
C LEU A 348 -29.18 -13.70 -0.72
N GLN A 349 -30.15 -13.62 0.19
CA GLN A 349 -29.88 -13.46 1.61
C GLN A 349 -29.18 -14.70 2.20
N ARG A 350 -29.55 -15.92 1.76
CA ARG A 350 -28.86 -17.15 2.16
C ARG A 350 -27.41 -17.15 1.66
N LEU A 351 -27.18 -16.80 0.41
CA LEU A 351 -25.83 -16.70 -0.18
C LEU A 351 -24.95 -15.71 0.60
N ILE A 352 -25.48 -14.54 0.94
CA ILE A 352 -24.79 -13.52 1.73
C ILE A 352 -24.41 -14.08 3.10
N GLN A 353 -25.32 -14.78 3.78
CA GLN A 353 -25.03 -15.36 5.08
C GLN A 353 -23.99 -16.48 5.00
N GLU A 354 -24.09 -17.38 4.03
CA GLU A 354 -23.12 -18.46 3.81
C GLU A 354 -21.70 -17.90 3.62
N ARG A 355 -21.55 -16.78 2.91
CA ARG A 355 -20.24 -16.12 2.70
C ARG A 355 -19.70 -15.42 3.94
N ARG A 356 -20.59 -14.82 4.74
CA ARG A 356 -20.18 -14.28 6.04
C ARG A 356 -19.66 -15.39 6.96
N ASP A 357 -20.34 -16.52 6.96
CA ASP A 357 -19.94 -17.68 7.76
C ASP A 357 -18.58 -18.24 7.25
N GLU A 358 -18.40 -18.35 5.92
CA GLU A 358 -17.14 -18.76 5.30
C GLU A 358 -15.97 -17.84 5.68
N LEU A 359 -16.17 -16.52 5.63
CA LEU A 359 -15.14 -15.54 6.03
C LEU A 359 -14.81 -15.67 7.52
N ALA A 360 -15.84 -15.82 8.39
CA ALA A 360 -15.64 -15.98 9.83
C ALA A 360 -14.88 -17.28 10.16
N GLU A 361 -15.22 -18.40 9.53
CA GLU A 361 -14.49 -19.66 9.66
C GLU A 361 -13.06 -19.54 9.14
N GLY A 362 -12.88 -18.86 8.00
CA GLY A 362 -11.57 -18.59 7.42
C GLY A 362 -10.67 -17.75 8.32
N LEU A 363 -11.24 -16.78 9.03
CA LEU A 363 -10.50 -15.95 9.99
C LEU A 363 -9.99 -16.79 11.17
N VAL A 364 -10.82 -17.69 11.70
CA VAL A 364 -10.43 -18.59 12.80
C VAL A 364 -9.36 -19.59 12.36
N ARG A 365 -9.51 -20.15 11.16
CA ARG A 365 -8.56 -21.12 10.60
C ARG A 365 -7.22 -20.49 10.27
N GLY A 366 -7.21 -19.21 9.87
CA GLY A 366 -6.09 -18.53 9.28
C GLY A 366 -5.80 -18.98 7.85
N PRO A 367 -4.86 -18.31 7.17
CA PRO A 367 -4.48 -18.62 5.80
C PRO A 367 -3.64 -19.87 5.68
N LYS A 368 -3.76 -20.54 4.54
CA LYS A 368 -2.89 -21.67 4.18
C LYS A 368 -1.53 -21.14 3.72
N PRO A 369 -0.44 -21.91 3.87
CA PRO A 369 0.88 -21.49 3.40
C PRO A 369 0.97 -21.41 1.86
N TYR A 370 0.15 -22.14 1.14
CA TYR A 370 -0.01 -22.12 -0.32
C TYR A 370 -1.32 -22.79 -0.73
N LEU A 371 -1.74 -22.58 -2.00
CA LEU A 371 -2.78 -23.36 -2.65
C LEU A 371 -2.20 -24.14 -3.83
N GLY A 372 -2.76 -25.29 -4.15
CA GLY A 372 -2.32 -26.16 -5.23
C GLY A 372 -1.10 -27.02 -4.86
N THR A 373 -0.10 -27.09 -5.75
CA THR A 373 1.12 -27.88 -5.55
C THR A 373 2.07 -27.16 -4.59
N PRO A 374 2.78 -27.84 -3.68
CA PRO A 374 3.80 -27.22 -2.85
C PRO A 374 4.79 -26.42 -3.71
N PRO A 375 5.25 -25.24 -3.25
CA PRO A 375 6.22 -24.47 -4.00
C PRO A 375 7.52 -25.24 -4.16
N GLU A 376 8.06 -25.27 -5.37
CA GLU A 376 9.44 -25.71 -5.59
C GLU A 376 10.39 -24.65 -4.97
N GLU A 377 11.62 -25.05 -4.57
CA GLU A 377 12.67 -24.13 -4.10
C GLU A 377 13.21 -23.21 -5.23
N ARG A 378 12.36 -22.78 -6.12
CA ARG A 378 12.70 -21.78 -7.13
C ARG A 378 12.48 -20.40 -6.54
N GLY A 379 13.53 -19.56 -6.55
CA GLY A 379 13.40 -18.15 -6.25
C GLY A 379 12.36 -17.49 -7.18
N ARG A 380 11.70 -16.43 -6.69
CA ARG A 380 10.90 -15.56 -7.56
C ARG A 380 11.80 -14.92 -8.61
N GLU A 381 11.22 -14.47 -9.74
CA GLU A 381 11.97 -13.68 -10.69
C GLU A 381 12.60 -12.46 -9.99
N ALA A 382 13.84 -12.11 -10.36
CA ALA A 382 14.64 -11.09 -9.68
C ALA A 382 13.92 -9.73 -9.54
N LEU A 383 13.08 -9.38 -10.53
CA LEU A 383 12.25 -8.17 -10.49
C LEU A 383 11.23 -8.20 -9.34
N LEU A 384 10.62 -9.37 -9.12
CA LEU A 384 9.61 -9.57 -8.08
C LEU A 384 10.25 -9.72 -6.68
N GLU A 385 11.44 -10.31 -6.59
CA GLU A 385 12.16 -10.43 -5.32
C GLU A 385 12.44 -9.08 -4.66
N LYS A 386 12.80 -8.06 -5.44
CA LYS A 386 13.08 -6.72 -4.91
C LYS A 386 11.83 -6.01 -4.39
N PHE A 387 10.66 -6.38 -4.86
CA PHE A 387 9.40 -5.80 -4.43
C PHE A 387 8.80 -6.57 -3.24
N TYR A 388 8.69 -7.90 -3.36
CA TYR A 388 8.06 -8.76 -2.35
C TYR A 388 9.04 -9.26 -1.27
N GLY A 389 10.35 -9.11 -1.49
CA GLY A 389 11.42 -9.68 -0.65
C GLY A 389 11.72 -11.14 -0.97
N ARG A 390 12.89 -11.59 -0.57
CA ARG A 390 13.39 -12.96 -0.86
C ARG A 390 12.73 -14.05 -0.02
N GLY A 391 11.96 -13.70 1.00
CA GLY A 391 11.30 -14.65 1.90
C GLY A 391 12.27 -15.66 2.53
N GLY A 392 12.45 -15.63 3.85
CA GLY A 392 13.17 -16.68 4.56
C GLY A 392 14.67 -16.46 4.75
N GLY A 393 15.04 -15.45 5.53
CA GLY A 393 16.34 -15.39 6.22
C GLY A 393 16.38 -16.35 7.41
N GLY A 394 17.58 -16.66 7.92
CA GLY A 394 17.81 -17.53 9.07
C GLY A 394 17.30 -16.99 10.42
N SER A 395 16.02 -16.62 10.46
CA SER A 395 15.37 -16.10 11.67
C SER A 395 15.23 -17.19 12.72
N ARG A 396 15.57 -16.85 13.95
CA ARG A 396 15.47 -17.70 15.15
C ARG A 396 15.09 -16.84 16.35
N PRO A 397 14.54 -17.42 17.43
CA PRO A 397 14.26 -16.66 18.63
C PRO A 397 15.47 -15.83 19.09
N GLY A 398 15.26 -14.53 19.26
CA GLY A 398 16.30 -13.59 19.67
C GLY A 398 17.12 -12.97 18.55
N PHE A 399 17.04 -13.50 17.31
CA PHE A 399 17.76 -12.95 16.15
C PHE A 399 16.98 -13.17 14.86
N LEU A 400 16.73 -12.10 14.10
CA LEU A 400 16.06 -12.16 12.81
C LEU A 400 16.97 -11.58 11.73
N GLN A 401 16.89 -12.20 10.56
CA GLN A 401 17.56 -11.76 9.35
C GLN A 401 16.49 -11.38 8.31
N GLY A 402 16.61 -10.19 7.77
CA GLY A 402 15.85 -9.68 6.64
C GLY A 402 16.77 -9.01 5.64
N GLU A 403 16.23 -8.12 4.83
CA GLU A 403 16.99 -7.27 3.91
C GLU A 403 17.21 -5.90 4.53
N GLY A 404 18.44 -5.40 4.48
CA GLY A 404 18.76 -4.03 4.88
C GLY A 404 18.09 -3.05 3.91
N ALA A 405 17.25 -2.16 4.43
CA ALA A 405 16.43 -1.28 3.60
C ALA A 405 16.78 0.20 3.73
N SER A 406 17.22 0.63 4.92
CA SER A 406 17.70 1.97 5.18
C SER A 406 18.85 1.88 6.19
N PRO A 407 20.04 2.47 5.90
CA PRO A 407 21.22 2.27 6.71
C PRO A 407 21.12 2.95 8.08
N GLY A 408 21.96 2.50 9.00
CA GLY A 408 22.03 2.99 10.37
C GLY A 408 21.67 1.92 11.39
N SER A 409 21.78 2.28 12.66
CA SER A 409 21.44 1.41 13.78
C SER A 409 20.46 2.14 14.70
N GLY A 410 19.38 1.44 15.08
CA GLY A 410 18.37 1.96 15.99
C GLY A 410 18.10 1.00 17.13
N GLU A 411 18.03 1.53 18.35
CA GLU A 411 17.70 0.76 19.55
C GLU A 411 16.45 1.35 20.20
N GLY A 412 15.48 0.50 20.54
CA GLY A 412 14.21 0.94 21.13
C GLY A 412 13.34 -0.22 21.59
N VAL A 413 12.17 0.12 22.11
CA VAL A 413 11.15 -0.85 22.54
C VAL A 413 10.32 -1.29 21.33
N ALA A 414 10.20 -2.60 21.14
CA ALA A 414 9.36 -3.17 20.07
C ALA A 414 7.89 -2.82 20.29
N ARG A 415 7.26 -2.31 19.25
CA ARG A 415 5.80 -2.17 19.15
C ARG A 415 5.31 -2.98 17.98
N ILE A 416 4.62 -4.08 18.31
CA ILE A 416 3.92 -4.88 17.29
C ILE A 416 2.65 -4.14 16.94
N VAL A 417 2.54 -3.70 15.70
CA VAL A 417 1.43 -2.89 15.18
C VAL A 417 0.79 -3.63 14.01
N ALA A 418 -0.47 -4.00 14.17
CA ALA A 418 -1.24 -4.66 13.13
C ALA A 418 -1.92 -3.67 12.18
N GLY A 419 -2.24 -2.48 12.66
CA GLY A 419 -2.92 -1.47 11.87
C GLY A 419 -3.03 -0.11 12.57
N PRO A 420 -3.69 0.87 11.95
CA PRO A 420 -3.84 2.22 12.48
C PRO A 420 -4.46 2.31 13.88
N ASP A 421 -5.31 1.36 14.25
CA ASP A 421 -5.92 1.32 15.58
C ASP A 421 -4.89 1.17 16.72
N ASP A 422 -3.72 0.61 16.40
CA ASP A 422 -2.60 0.43 17.31
C ASP A 422 -1.66 1.66 17.38
N PHE A 423 -1.82 2.67 16.53
CA PHE A 423 -0.89 3.81 16.46
C PHE A 423 -0.72 4.53 17.79
N ARG A 424 -1.78 4.59 18.60
CA ARG A 424 -1.74 5.19 19.95
C ARG A 424 -0.79 4.49 20.92
N ARG A 425 -0.39 3.26 20.63
CA ARG A 425 0.56 2.49 21.45
C ARG A 425 2.01 2.84 21.16
N VAL A 426 2.28 3.41 19.99
CA VAL A 426 3.62 3.78 19.53
C VAL A 426 4.10 5.04 20.27
N ARG A 427 5.30 5.01 20.76
CA ARG A 427 5.97 6.13 21.44
C ARG A 427 7.22 6.54 20.69
N ALA A 428 7.63 7.78 20.90
CA ALA A 428 8.87 8.28 20.34
C ALA A 428 10.07 7.44 20.81
N GLY A 429 10.90 6.99 19.85
CA GLY A 429 12.06 6.11 20.12
C GLY A 429 11.71 4.62 20.16
N ASP A 430 10.46 4.23 19.90
CA ASP A 430 10.11 2.82 19.74
C ASP A 430 10.64 2.26 18.40
N VAL A 431 10.80 0.94 18.34
CA VAL A 431 11.00 0.18 17.09
C VAL A 431 9.65 -0.34 16.63
N LEU A 432 9.19 0.13 15.48
CA LEU A 432 7.97 -0.36 14.87
C LEU A 432 8.20 -1.73 14.25
N VAL A 433 7.38 -2.72 14.62
CA VAL A 433 7.37 -4.06 14.03
C VAL A 433 6.00 -4.33 13.45
N ALA A 434 5.93 -4.55 12.13
CA ALA A 434 4.67 -4.75 11.41
C ALA A 434 4.78 -5.85 10.36
N LEU A 435 3.64 -6.38 9.92
CA LEU A 435 3.61 -7.29 8.79
C LEU A 435 4.04 -6.58 7.50
N THR A 436 3.44 -5.44 7.23
CA THR A 436 3.76 -4.51 6.12
C THR A 436 3.36 -3.09 6.52
N THR A 437 3.75 -2.09 5.74
CA THR A 437 3.27 -0.71 5.92
C THR A 437 2.70 -0.15 4.62
N THR A 438 1.82 0.83 4.73
CA THR A 438 1.24 1.57 3.62
C THR A 438 1.51 3.07 3.80
N PRO A 439 1.27 3.94 2.81
CA PRO A 439 1.45 5.39 2.95
C PRO A 439 0.72 6.03 4.14
N ALA A 440 -0.31 5.37 4.65
CA ALA A 440 -1.01 5.80 5.85
C ALA A 440 -0.17 5.74 7.14
N TRP A 441 0.92 4.96 7.16
CA TRP A 441 1.81 4.77 8.31
C TRP A 441 2.96 5.78 8.36
N THR A 442 3.19 6.49 7.26
CA THR A 442 4.31 7.44 7.11
C THR A 442 4.46 8.42 8.29
N PRO A 443 3.37 8.99 8.86
CA PRO A 443 3.48 9.91 9.99
C PRO A 443 4.18 9.34 11.23
N LEU A 444 4.17 8.01 11.43
CA LEU A 444 4.87 7.36 12.54
C LEU A 444 6.40 7.44 12.39
N PHE A 445 6.91 7.36 11.15
CA PHE A 445 8.32 7.11 10.86
C PHE A 445 9.26 8.14 11.48
N SER A 446 8.86 9.41 11.51
CA SER A 446 9.67 10.48 12.09
C SER A 446 9.91 10.37 13.60
N SER A 447 9.10 9.58 14.31
CA SER A 447 9.19 9.41 15.76
C SER A 447 9.91 8.13 16.18
N LEU A 448 10.15 7.20 15.25
CA LEU A 448 10.69 5.88 15.53
C LEU A 448 12.22 5.88 15.69
N ALA A 449 12.74 4.90 16.40
CA ALA A 449 14.16 4.56 16.42
C ALA A 449 14.55 3.66 15.24
N ALA A 450 13.67 2.75 14.83
CA ALA A 450 13.85 1.88 13.67
C ALA A 450 12.52 1.28 13.19
N LEU A 451 12.56 0.69 11.99
CA LEU A 451 11.45 -0.02 11.37
C LEU A 451 11.83 -1.46 11.05
N VAL A 452 10.93 -2.41 11.35
CA VAL A 452 11.04 -3.82 10.96
C VAL A 452 9.74 -4.25 10.30
N THR A 453 9.79 -4.76 9.06
CA THR A 453 8.63 -5.37 8.43
C THR A 453 8.87 -6.85 8.14
N GLU A 454 7.83 -7.66 8.31
CA GLU A 454 7.88 -9.09 8.07
C GLU A 454 7.91 -9.41 6.56
N THR A 455 7.24 -8.58 5.76
CA THR A 455 7.17 -8.69 4.30
C THR A 455 7.72 -7.45 3.61
N GLY A 456 7.84 -7.52 2.29
CA GLY A 456 8.35 -6.45 1.44
C GLY A 456 9.85 -6.56 1.18
N GLY A 457 10.29 -6.05 0.05
CA GLY A 457 11.69 -5.96 -0.35
C GLY A 457 12.21 -4.53 -0.27
N VAL A 458 13.41 -4.31 -0.77
CA VAL A 458 14.12 -3.01 -0.72
C VAL A 458 13.48 -1.90 -1.55
N LEU A 459 12.48 -2.21 -2.38
CA LEU A 459 11.65 -1.26 -3.15
C LEU A 459 10.19 -1.22 -2.67
N SER A 460 9.88 -1.80 -1.52
CA SER A 460 8.58 -1.64 -0.86
C SER A 460 8.41 -0.21 -0.33
N HIS A 461 7.16 0.20 -0.09
CA HIS A 461 6.83 1.47 0.56
C HIS A 461 7.64 1.68 1.86
N ALA A 462 7.66 0.66 2.74
CA ALA A 462 8.43 0.69 3.98
C ALA A 462 9.90 1.09 3.77
N ALA A 463 10.54 0.48 2.78
CA ALA A 463 11.94 0.70 2.46
C ALA A 463 12.19 2.10 1.86
N ILE A 464 11.37 2.52 0.90
CA ILE A 464 11.48 3.83 0.23
C ILE A 464 11.35 4.94 1.27
N VAL A 465 10.26 4.92 2.03
CA VAL A 465 9.99 5.98 3.01
C VAL A 465 10.97 5.96 4.17
N ALA A 466 11.41 4.78 4.64
CA ALA A 466 12.43 4.71 5.69
C ALA A 466 13.75 5.41 5.28
N ARG A 467 14.17 5.28 3.99
CA ARG A 467 15.33 6.01 3.47
C ARG A 467 15.14 7.51 3.49
N GLU A 468 13.97 8.00 3.06
CA GLU A 468 13.64 9.43 3.08
C GLU A 468 13.69 10.01 4.52
N TYR A 469 13.28 9.23 5.52
CA TYR A 469 13.36 9.61 6.93
C TYR A 469 14.72 9.31 7.58
N ARG A 470 15.66 8.68 6.86
CA ARG A 470 16.91 8.16 7.43
C ARG A 470 16.66 7.28 8.66
N LEU A 471 15.56 6.57 8.66
CA LEU A 471 15.14 5.66 9.70
C LEU A 471 15.79 4.30 9.44
N PRO A 472 16.64 3.77 10.35
CA PRO A 472 17.18 2.41 10.20
C PRO A 472 16.06 1.40 9.97
N ALA A 473 16.14 0.60 8.88
CA ALA A 473 15.05 -0.29 8.51
C ALA A 473 15.54 -1.64 8.00
N VAL A 474 14.83 -2.70 8.46
CA VAL A 474 14.96 -4.07 7.99
C VAL A 474 13.61 -4.52 7.47
N VAL A 475 13.55 -4.97 6.21
CA VAL A 475 12.33 -5.49 5.57
C VAL A 475 12.46 -6.97 5.27
N GLY A 476 11.34 -7.67 5.04
CA GLY A 476 11.36 -9.10 4.76
C GLY A 476 11.89 -9.96 5.93
N ALA A 477 11.84 -9.45 7.16
CA ALA A 477 12.25 -10.19 8.37
C ALA A 477 11.16 -11.23 8.74
N SER A 478 11.15 -12.34 8.04
CA SER A 478 10.09 -13.36 8.14
C SER A 478 9.84 -13.81 9.58
N GLY A 479 8.57 -13.77 9.99
CA GLY A 479 8.13 -14.15 11.34
C GLY A 479 8.36 -13.06 12.40
N ALA A 480 8.76 -11.84 12.05
CA ALA A 480 9.07 -10.77 12.99
C ALA A 480 7.91 -10.49 13.96
N THR A 481 6.69 -10.42 13.47
CA THR A 481 5.50 -10.13 14.31
C THR A 481 5.17 -11.24 15.32
N ARG A 482 5.70 -12.45 15.12
CA ARG A 482 5.48 -13.61 16.00
C ARG A 482 6.68 -13.94 16.88
N LEU A 483 7.91 -13.70 16.37
CA LEU A 483 9.16 -14.05 17.04
C LEU A 483 9.66 -12.96 17.97
N ILE A 484 9.24 -11.71 17.74
CA ILE A 484 9.57 -10.57 18.60
C ILE A 484 8.43 -10.39 19.62
N PRO A 485 8.71 -10.45 20.92
CA PRO A 485 7.71 -10.10 21.92
C PRO A 485 7.40 -8.59 21.90
N ASP A 486 6.12 -8.22 21.97
CA ASP A 486 5.75 -6.80 22.14
C ASP A 486 6.33 -6.25 23.43
N GLY A 487 6.95 -5.08 23.38
CA GLY A 487 7.64 -4.46 24.51
C GLY A 487 9.09 -4.93 24.71
N ALA A 488 9.60 -5.89 23.95
CA ALA A 488 11.01 -6.29 24.02
C ALA A 488 11.94 -5.15 23.57
N ARG A 489 13.16 -5.10 24.10
CA ARG A 489 14.17 -4.15 23.62
C ARG A 489 14.92 -4.72 22.43
N LEU A 490 14.97 -3.97 21.34
CA LEU A 490 15.57 -4.40 20.07
C LEU A 490 16.76 -3.52 19.70
N LEU A 491 17.74 -4.14 19.02
CA LEU A 491 18.74 -3.47 18.20
C LEU A 491 18.49 -3.84 16.73
N VAL A 492 18.29 -2.85 15.89
CA VAL A 492 18.08 -2.99 14.45
C VAL A 492 19.28 -2.42 13.71
N ASP A 493 19.93 -3.22 12.87
CA ASP A 493 20.96 -2.78 11.93
C ASP A 493 20.40 -2.78 10.52
N GLY A 494 20.07 -1.59 10.05
CA GLY A 494 19.43 -1.40 8.74
C GLY A 494 20.39 -1.56 7.56
N ALA A 495 21.70 -1.55 7.77
CA ALA A 495 22.69 -1.85 6.73
C ALA A 495 22.93 -3.36 6.61
N ALA A 496 23.08 -4.04 7.74
CA ALA A 496 23.30 -5.50 7.79
C ALA A 496 22.02 -6.31 7.59
N GLY A 497 20.83 -5.69 7.68
CA GLY A 497 19.53 -6.37 7.60
C GLY A 497 19.24 -7.26 8.81
N THR A 498 19.73 -6.90 10.02
CA THR A 498 19.59 -7.74 11.20
C THR A 498 18.79 -7.09 12.31
N VAL A 499 18.05 -7.91 13.06
CA VAL A 499 17.30 -7.50 14.25
C VAL A 499 17.68 -8.42 15.41
N THR A 500 18.18 -7.83 16.49
CA THR A 500 18.57 -8.56 17.70
C THR A 500 17.66 -8.18 18.86
N VAL A 501 17.09 -9.18 19.53
CA VAL A 501 16.33 -8.99 20.77
C VAL A 501 17.31 -8.93 21.94
N LEU A 502 17.43 -7.76 22.57
CA LEU A 502 18.38 -7.52 23.66
C LEU A 502 17.84 -8.02 25.00
N THR A 503 16.58 -7.74 25.31
CA THR A 503 15.88 -8.21 26.52
C THR A 503 14.41 -8.48 26.18
N ALA A 504 13.89 -9.64 26.62
CA ALA A 504 12.45 -9.89 26.62
C ALA A 504 11.86 -9.36 27.94
N LEU A 505 10.68 -8.72 27.89
CA LEU A 505 9.93 -8.38 29.11
C LEU A 505 9.60 -9.69 29.86
N GLY A 506 10.29 -9.95 30.99
CA GLY A 506 9.97 -11.14 31.78
C GLY A 506 11.11 -11.70 32.64
N SER A 507 12.35 -11.26 32.49
CA SER A 507 13.40 -11.52 33.50
C SER A 507 13.33 -10.44 34.56
N GLY A 508 12.35 -10.53 35.44
CA GLY A 508 12.39 -9.83 36.71
C GLY A 508 13.68 -10.19 37.40
N ASP A 509 14.39 -9.17 37.82
CA ASP A 509 15.59 -9.28 38.65
C ASP A 509 15.27 -10.15 39.88
N PRO A 510 15.90 -11.32 40.06
CA PRO A 510 15.65 -12.15 41.25
C PRO A 510 16.36 -11.65 42.52
N ASP A 511 17.08 -10.50 42.46
CA ASP A 511 17.83 -9.95 43.59
C ASP A 511 17.34 -8.54 43.95
N GLY A 512 16.08 -8.44 44.40
CA GLY A 512 15.58 -7.30 45.17
C GLY A 512 15.79 -7.52 46.65
N HIS A 513 16.94 -7.08 47.18
CA HIS A 513 17.12 -6.87 48.60
C HIS A 513 16.72 -5.45 49.02
#